data_03cc9fd59ad0607f1ada2427f43ce2be
#
_entry.id   03cc9fd59ad0607f1ada2427f43ce2be
#
_cell.length_a   1.000
_cell.length_b   1.000
_cell.length_c   1.000
_cell.angle_alpha   90.00
_cell.angle_beta   90.00
_cell.angle_gamma   90.00
#
_symmetry.space_group_name_H-M   'P 1'
#
loop_
_entity.id
_entity.type
_entity.pdbx_description
1 polymer ?
#
loop_
_entity_poly.entity_id
_entity_poly.type
_entity_poly.pdbx_seq_one_letter_code
_entity_poly.pdbx_strand_id
1 'polypeptide(L)'
;MAERTEHLEAVLLSAVRPSQEQEKRFLAFLAEKYGEGTTLTWQKSDDYPDGFRLEVGAEVYDWSAGGRLSQFKDALEKLAATQGDVIPLLKETVLSWTPQAMAQEVGTVLTVGDGIARVDGLEGAAYGEVLLFDGGVRGMVQDLSEDSVGCILFDDDASVCAGSTVRRTGRTAGVPVGEGFLGRVVNALGVPIDGGGDIRADGYRAVESPAPGIIDRQSVDTPLETGILTVDSMFPIGRGQRELIIGDRQTGKTAIALDTIVNQKGKDVICIYVAIGQKASSVAQLKKTLETHGAMDYTIIVNATASDPAPLQYIAPYAGCAMGEYFMNKGRDVLIVYDDLSKHAIAYRAMSLLLERSPGREAYPGDVFYLHSRLLERAAHLSEEKGGGSITALPIIETQSGDVSAYIPTNVISITDGQLILETRLFFSGQRPAVNVGLSVSRVGGDAQTKAMKKAAKTIRLDLSQYREMESFTQFASDLDESTAKLLSYGQGLMRMLRQKQFHPYKQYEQVILLVAGLNHVFQEIVPEQLDAFIPALLQHFGEAQGALCNAIEQTGQLSDDQQSQIIEIAKEFVQNYFSK
;
A
#
# COMPACT_ATOMS: atom_id res chain seq x y z
N MET A 1 -25.41 12.40 47.04
CA MET A 1 -24.34 11.74 46.32
C MET A 1 -23.21 11.55 47.33
N ALA A 2 -22.99 10.34 47.80
CA ALA A 2 -21.94 10.03 48.74
C ALA A 2 -20.69 9.71 47.90
N GLU A 3 -19.63 10.52 48.05
CA GLU A 3 -18.30 10.20 47.55
C GLU A 3 -17.86 8.89 48.16
N ARG A 4 -17.74 7.84 47.33
CA ARG A 4 -16.96 6.65 47.72
C ARG A 4 -15.49 7.07 47.69
N THR A 5 -14.95 7.35 48.87
CA THR A 5 -13.51 7.34 49.08
C THR A 5 -13.04 5.87 48.97
N GLU A 6 -12.66 5.45 47.78
CA GLU A 6 -11.94 4.19 47.61
C GLU A 6 -10.59 4.34 48.33
N HIS A 7 -10.35 3.53 49.34
CA HIS A 7 -9.03 3.41 50.00
C HIS A 7 -8.09 2.72 49.00
N LEU A 8 -7.27 3.48 48.29
CA LEU A 8 -6.24 2.94 47.41
C LEU A 8 -5.15 2.27 48.26
N GLU A 9 -4.84 1.01 47.93
CA GLU A 9 -3.73 0.28 48.52
C GLU A 9 -2.52 0.40 47.58
N ALA A 10 -1.39 0.87 48.11
CA ALA A 10 -0.12 0.93 47.43
C ALA A 10 0.78 -0.21 47.88
N VAL A 11 1.34 -0.98 46.94
CA VAL A 11 2.25 -2.10 47.24
C VAL A 11 3.67 -1.72 46.83
N LEU A 12 4.58 -1.73 47.76
CA LEU A 12 6.00 -1.48 47.54
C LEU A 12 6.77 -2.79 47.47
N LEU A 13 7.33 -3.10 46.32
CA LEU A 13 8.14 -4.29 46.04
C LEU A 13 9.62 -3.92 46.04
N SER A 14 10.42 -4.57 46.87
CA SER A 14 11.88 -4.40 46.90
C SER A 14 12.54 -5.57 47.64
N ALA A 15 13.83 -5.83 47.36
CA ALA A 15 14.59 -6.88 48.03
C ALA A 15 14.86 -6.56 49.51
N VAL A 16 15.00 -5.27 49.83
CA VAL A 16 15.30 -4.78 51.17
C VAL A 16 14.14 -3.95 51.68
N ARG A 17 13.69 -4.22 52.91
CA ARG A 17 12.60 -3.43 53.51
C ARG A 17 13.01 -1.96 53.68
N PRO A 18 12.16 -1.00 53.25
CA PRO A 18 12.45 0.42 53.41
C PRO A 18 12.59 0.81 54.88
N SER A 19 13.45 1.79 55.14
CA SER A 19 13.59 2.37 56.48
C SER A 19 12.35 3.16 56.88
N GLN A 20 12.12 3.41 58.15
CA GLN A 20 10.98 4.22 58.62
C GLN A 20 10.94 5.62 58.01
N GLU A 21 12.09 6.21 57.68
CA GLU A 21 12.17 7.51 57.02
C GLU A 21 11.76 7.41 55.54
N GLN A 22 12.13 6.33 54.87
CA GLN A 22 11.71 6.06 53.49
C GLN A 22 10.22 5.74 53.42
N GLU A 23 9.68 4.92 54.33
CA GLU A 23 8.25 4.66 54.41
C GLU A 23 7.43 5.96 54.58
N LYS A 24 7.90 6.87 55.45
CA LYS A 24 7.26 8.19 55.62
C LYS A 24 7.28 9.03 54.34
N ARG A 25 8.37 8.99 53.55
CA ARG A 25 8.47 9.72 52.28
C ARG A 25 7.54 9.13 51.25
N PHE A 26 7.43 7.80 51.18
CA PHE A 26 6.44 7.15 50.29
C PHE A 26 5.02 7.51 50.70
N LEU A 27 4.67 7.45 51.96
CA LEU A 27 3.35 7.84 52.44
C LEU A 27 3.02 9.32 52.14
N ALA A 28 4.00 10.23 52.33
CA ALA A 28 3.83 11.64 51.99
C ALA A 28 3.58 11.84 50.49
N PHE A 29 4.35 11.16 49.65
CA PHE A 29 4.15 11.19 48.19
C PHE A 29 2.77 10.63 47.78
N LEU A 30 2.36 9.51 48.39
CA LEU A 30 1.07 8.89 48.13
C LEU A 30 -0.09 9.80 48.56
N ALA A 31 0.02 10.42 49.74
CA ALA A 31 -0.99 11.34 50.24
C ALA A 31 -1.12 12.61 49.36
N GLU A 32 0.00 13.14 48.86
CA GLU A 32 0.02 14.31 47.97
C GLU A 32 -0.65 14.01 46.63
N LYS A 33 -0.39 12.82 46.06
CA LYS A 33 -0.83 12.49 44.72
C LYS A 33 -2.20 11.80 44.64
N TYR A 34 -2.49 10.92 45.62
CA TYR A 34 -3.68 10.06 45.62
C TYR A 34 -4.66 10.35 46.78
N GLY A 35 -4.33 11.27 47.67
CA GLY A 35 -5.18 11.69 48.78
C GLY A 35 -4.84 11.04 50.13
N GLU A 36 -5.31 11.70 51.21
CA GLU A 36 -5.15 11.20 52.59
C GLU A 36 -6.04 9.97 52.81
N GLY A 37 -5.46 8.79 52.79
CA GLY A 37 -6.18 7.51 52.96
C GLY A 37 -5.54 6.35 52.24
N THR A 38 -4.54 6.62 51.40
CA THR A 38 -3.77 5.59 50.70
C THR A 38 -2.87 4.83 51.71
N THR A 39 -2.97 3.51 51.75
CA THR A 39 -2.16 2.65 52.60
C THR A 39 -0.97 2.11 51.84
N LEU A 40 0.19 1.97 52.48
CA LEU A 40 1.41 1.41 51.91
C LEU A 40 1.68 0.03 52.49
N THR A 41 1.71 -1.00 51.66
CA THR A 41 2.06 -2.37 52.02
C THR A 41 3.40 -2.72 51.38
N TRP A 42 4.37 -3.21 52.19
CA TRP A 42 5.64 -3.67 51.65
C TRP A 42 5.62 -5.18 51.47
N GLN A 43 6.08 -5.62 50.26
CA GLN A 43 6.31 -7.02 49.94
C GLN A 43 7.77 -7.23 49.51
N LYS A 44 8.40 -8.28 50.02
CA LYS A 44 9.75 -8.66 49.60
C LYS A 44 9.70 -9.29 48.20
N SER A 45 10.48 -8.75 47.27
CA SER A 45 10.71 -9.36 45.95
C SER A 45 12.20 -9.33 45.64
N ASP A 46 12.76 -10.51 45.36
CA ASP A 46 14.16 -10.65 44.96
C ASP A 46 14.41 -10.24 43.49
N ASP A 47 13.34 -9.95 42.74
CA ASP A 47 13.41 -9.43 41.37
C ASP A 47 13.90 -7.98 41.29
N TYR A 48 13.88 -7.26 42.43
CA TYR A 48 14.30 -5.86 42.55
C TYR A 48 15.47 -5.69 43.50
N PRO A 49 16.67 -6.26 43.20
CA PRO A 49 17.82 -6.21 44.07
C PRO A 49 18.35 -4.78 44.31
N ASP A 50 18.28 -3.93 43.25
CA ASP A 50 18.70 -2.53 43.28
C ASP A 50 17.56 -1.60 42.86
N GLY A 51 16.81 -1.11 43.85
CA GLY A 51 15.71 -0.19 43.64
C GLY A 51 14.39 -0.70 44.20
N PHE A 52 13.29 -0.20 43.65
CA PHE A 52 11.95 -0.57 44.11
C PHE A 52 10.95 -0.46 42.95
N ARG A 53 9.85 -1.16 43.09
CA ARG A 53 8.64 -0.98 42.30
C ARG A 53 7.50 -0.67 43.27
N LEU A 54 6.79 0.45 43.00
CA LEU A 54 5.63 0.88 43.76
C LEU A 54 4.40 0.79 42.87
N GLU A 55 3.45 -0.01 43.28
CA GLU A 55 2.18 -0.23 42.56
C GLU A 55 1.05 0.46 43.30
N VAL A 56 0.25 1.29 42.60
CA VAL A 56 -0.88 2.02 43.19
C VAL A 56 -2.05 1.92 42.20
N GLY A 57 -2.94 0.97 42.45
CA GLY A 57 -3.99 0.65 41.49
C GLY A 57 -3.38 0.21 40.14
N ALA A 58 -3.73 0.91 39.04
CA ALA A 58 -3.17 0.67 37.71
C ALA A 58 -1.85 1.41 37.45
N GLU A 59 -1.40 2.28 38.33
CA GLU A 59 -0.13 3.03 38.18
C GLU A 59 1.05 2.31 38.83
N VAL A 60 2.15 2.19 38.09
CA VAL A 60 3.38 1.57 38.58
C VAL A 60 4.56 2.54 38.46
N TYR A 61 5.29 2.71 39.55
CA TYR A 61 6.56 3.46 39.60
C TYR A 61 7.71 2.47 39.65
N ASP A 62 8.36 2.20 38.52
CA ASP A 62 9.49 1.28 38.43
C ASP A 62 10.81 2.04 38.56
N TRP A 63 11.42 1.96 39.73
CA TRP A 63 12.74 2.51 40.03
C TRP A 63 13.82 1.41 40.16
N SER A 64 13.55 0.24 39.60
CA SER A 64 14.54 -0.83 39.49
C SER A 64 15.65 -0.48 38.50
N ALA A 65 16.72 -1.26 38.48
CA ALA A 65 17.78 -1.12 37.47
C ALA A 65 17.23 -1.29 36.05
N GLY A 66 16.29 -2.23 35.85
CA GLY A 66 15.60 -2.44 34.58
C GLY A 66 14.74 -1.25 34.16
N GLY A 67 13.94 -0.72 35.09
CA GLY A 67 13.10 0.46 34.82
C GLY A 67 13.91 1.71 34.45
N ARG A 68 15.01 1.95 35.18
CA ARG A 68 15.93 3.06 34.86
C ARG A 68 16.62 2.88 33.50
N LEU A 69 17.02 1.66 33.16
CA LEU A 69 17.62 1.35 31.84
C LEU A 69 16.62 1.55 30.69
N SER A 70 15.36 1.15 30.89
CA SER A 70 14.30 1.37 29.93
C SER A 70 14.06 2.86 29.67
N GLN A 71 13.94 3.68 30.74
CA GLN A 71 13.81 5.13 30.63
C GLN A 71 15.00 5.78 29.90
N PHE A 72 16.21 5.30 30.15
CA PHE A 72 17.41 5.76 29.47
C PHE A 72 17.39 5.42 27.98
N LYS A 73 16.99 4.18 27.65
CA LYS A 73 16.81 3.74 26.24
C LYS A 73 15.77 4.60 25.54
N ASP A 74 14.63 4.87 26.15
CA ASP A 74 13.58 5.73 25.58
C ASP A 74 14.05 7.17 25.35
N ALA A 75 14.88 7.71 26.27
CA ALA A 75 15.49 9.03 26.10
C ALA A 75 16.46 9.07 24.92
N LEU A 76 17.26 8.02 24.73
CA LEU A 76 18.17 7.90 23.58
C LEU A 76 17.43 7.73 22.26
N GLU A 77 16.35 6.96 22.23
CA GLU A 77 15.52 6.76 21.03
C GLU A 77 14.80 8.06 20.62
N LYS A 78 14.33 8.85 21.58
CA LYS A 78 13.75 10.18 21.31
C LYS A 78 14.76 11.13 20.68
N LEU A 79 16.02 11.05 21.11
CA LEU A 79 17.12 11.86 20.52
C LEU A 79 17.50 11.41 19.12
N ALA A 80 17.53 10.08 18.86
CA ALA A 80 17.82 9.53 17.55
C ALA A 80 16.77 9.93 16.48
N ALA A 81 15.55 10.28 16.91
CA ALA A 81 14.49 10.78 16.05
C ALA A 81 14.61 12.29 15.71
N THR A 82 15.55 13.01 16.30
CA THR A 82 15.74 14.46 16.08
C THR A 82 16.80 14.67 15.01
N GLN A 83 16.49 15.43 13.95
CA GLN A 83 17.45 15.80 12.90
C GLN A 83 18.49 16.79 13.45
N GLY A 84 19.75 16.35 13.56
CA GLY A 84 20.88 17.19 13.97
C GLY A 84 22.14 16.39 14.22
N ASP A 85 23.25 17.07 14.52
CA ASP A 85 24.53 16.44 14.86
C ASP A 85 24.36 15.67 16.20
N VAL A 86 24.17 14.36 16.10
CA VAL A 86 23.69 13.50 17.19
C VAL A 86 24.74 13.33 18.30
N ILE A 87 26.03 13.43 17.99
CA ILE A 87 27.12 13.11 18.94
C ILE A 87 27.21 14.12 20.10
N PRO A 88 27.16 15.45 19.91
CA PRO A 88 27.16 16.41 21.00
C PRO A 88 25.89 16.30 21.88
N LEU A 89 24.73 16.14 21.26
CA LEU A 89 23.44 15.97 21.92
C LEU A 89 23.37 14.66 22.74
N LEU A 90 23.88 13.56 22.21
CA LEU A 90 24.00 12.29 22.93
C LEU A 90 24.88 12.44 24.18
N LYS A 91 26.01 13.13 24.05
CA LYS A 91 26.92 13.35 25.17
C LYS A 91 26.30 14.23 26.26
N GLU A 92 25.58 15.27 25.89
CA GLU A 92 24.87 16.14 26.81
C GLU A 92 23.71 15.41 27.51
N THR A 93 22.94 14.63 26.77
CA THR A 93 21.84 13.82 27.34
C THR A 93 22.34 12.74 28.28
N VAL A 94 23.42 12.04 27.94
CA VAL A 94 24.03 11.03 28.83
C VAL A 94 24.55 11.67 30.12
N LEU A 95 25.12 12.88 30.04
CA LEU A 95 25.67 13.57 31.19
C LEU A 95 24.60 14.26 32.07
N SER A 96 23.50 14.70 31.49
CA SER A 96 22.42 15.40 32.19
C SER A 96 21.24 14.49 32.55
N TRP A 97 21.26 13.23 32.07
CA TRP A 97 20.15 12.32 32.34
C TRP A 97 20.05 11.96 33.81
N THR A 98 18.92 12.28 34.39
CA THR A 98 18.55 11.88 35.74
C THR A 98 17.28 11.05 35.64
N PRO A 99 17.28 9.82 36.18
CA PRO A 99 16.07 9.01 36.21
C PRO A 99 14.99 9.71 37.04
N GLN A 100 13.77 9.69 36.53
CA GLN A 100 12.60 10.22 37.26
C GLN A 100 11.63 9.08 37.55
N ALA A 101 11.05 9.06 38.72
CA ALA A 101 9.98 8.13 39.04
C ALA A 101 8.72 8.59 38.31
N MET A 102 8.51 8.03 37.12
CA MET A 102 7.29 8.28 36.31
C MET A 102 6.33 7.12 36.53
N ALA A 103 5.07 7.43 36.79
CA ALA A 103 4.02 6.42 36.77
C ALA A 103 3.87 5.85 35.36
N GLN A 104 3.93 4.55 35.24
CA GLN A 104 3.55 3.84 34.03
C GLN A 104 2.23 3.12 34.33
N GLU A 105 1.27 3.31 33.44
CA GLU A 105 0.02 2.57 33.48
C GLU A 105 0.28 1.14 33.02
N VAL A 106 -0.10 0.18 33.83
CA VAL A 106 0.14 -1.24 33.63
C VAL A 106 -1.20 -1.96 33.64
N GLY A 107 -1.44 -2.72 32.60
CA GLY A 107 -2.62 -3.57 32.48
C GLY A 107 -2.29 -5.04 32.66
N THR A 108 -3.34 -5.84 32.76
CA THR A 108 -3.26 -7.30 32.85
C THR A 108 -4.02 -7.95 31.71
N VAL A 109 -3.43 -8.97 31.09
CA VAL A 109 -4.07 -9.75 30.03
C VAL A 109 -5.21 -10.56 30.63
N LEU A 110 -6.44 -10.33 30.18
CA LEU A 110 -7.62 -11.13 30.53
C LEU A 110 -7.69 -12.41 29.72
N THR A 111 -7.57 -12.27 28.40
CA THR A 111 -7.62 -13.39 27.45
C THR A 111 -6.65 -13.13 26.30
N VAL A 112 -6.09 -14.20 25.74
CA VAL A 112 -5.23 -14.16 24.56
C VAL A 112 -5.49 -15.37 23.67
N GLY A 113 -5.46 -15.18 22.37
CA GLY A 113 -5.56 -16.24 21.37
C GLY A 113 -5.74 -15.69 19.95
N ASP A 114 -5.25 -16.45 18.98
CA ASP A 114 -5.37 -16.11 17.53
C ASP A 114 -4.83 -14.71 17.18
N GLY A 115 -3.79 -14.23 17.88
CA GLY A 115 -3.18 -12.92 17.66
C GLY A 115 -3.99 -11.74 18.23
N ILE A 116 -4.95 -12.00 19.11
CA ILE A 116 -5.75 -10.99 19.82
C ILE A 116 -5.54 -11.14 21.33
N ALA A 117 -5.40 -10.03 22.03
CA ALA A 117 -5.40 -9.98 23.50
C ALA A 117 -6.44 -8.98 24.00
N ARG A 118 -7.15 -9.33 25.06
CA ARG A 118 -7.96 -8.40 25.86
C ARG A 118 -7.21 -8.07 27.14
N VAL A 119 -7.13 -6.80 27.46
CA VAL A 119 -6.33 -6.25 28.56
C VAL A 119 -7.23 -5.40 29.44
N ASP A 120 -7.09 -5.55 30.74
CA ASP A 120 -7.72 -4.71 31.77
C ASP A 120 -6.72 -3.71 32.35
N GLY A 121 -7.19 -2.60 32.91
CA GLY A 121 -6.38 -1.64 33.67
C GLY A 121 -5.57 -0.65 32.84
N LEU A 122 -5.91 -0.45 31.55
CA LEU A 122 -5.28 0.55 30.69
C LEU A 122 -6.29 1.65 30.28
N GLU A 123 -6.81 2.39 31.26
CA GLU A 123 -7.87 3.39 31.04
C GLU A 123 -7.42 4.55 30.13
N GLY A 124 -6.15 4.90 30.16
CA GLY A 124 -5.57 5.96 29.34
C GLY A 124 -5.12 5.52 27.95
N ALA A 125 -5.33 4.25 27.54
CA ALA A 125 -4.87 3.73 26.26
C ALA A 125 -5.59 4.44 25.09
N ALA A 126 -4.83 4.74 24.05
CA ALA A 126 -5.37 5.37 22.84
C ALA A 126 -5.48 4.36 21.68
N TYR A 127 -6.49 4.54 20.82
CA TYR A 127 -6.61 3.75 19.59
C TYR A 127 -5.34 3.87 18.73
N GLY A 128 -4.82 2.73 18.25
CA GLY A 128 -3.58 2.68 17.48
C GLY A 128 -2.29 2.76 18.31
N GLU A 129 -2.39 2.85 19.64
CA GLU A 129 -1.21 2.85 20.52
C GLU A 129 -0.56 1.46 20.57
N VAL A 130 0.77 1.43 20.56
CA VAL A 130 1.54 0.19 20.74
C VAL A 130 1.64 -0.12 22.21
N LEU A 131 1.29 -1.34 22.56
CA LEU A 131 1.46 -1.93 23.87
C LEU A 131 2.61 -2.93 23.86
N LEU A 132 3.31 -3.02 24.97
CA LEU A 132 4.39 -3.97 25.20
C LEU A 132 3.96 -4.99 26.23
N PHE A 133 3.84 -6.24 25.84
CA PHE A 133 3.51 -7.38 26.68
C PHE A 133 4.76 -7.99 27.29
N ASP A 134 4.61 -8.75 28.37
CA ASP A 134 5.69 -9.56 28.94
C ASP A 134 6.29 -10.47 27.85
N GLY A 135 7.61 -10.71 27.94
CA GLY A 135 8.34 -11.43 26.90
C GLY A 135 8.72 -10.58 25.67
N GLY A 136 8.35 -9.27 25.64
CA GLY A 136 8.71 -8.36 24.57
C GLY A 136 7.78 -8.38 23.36
N VAL A 137 6.64 -9.08 23.44
CA VAL A 137 5.61 -9.12 22.40
C VAL A 137 4.97 -7.74 22.27
N ARG A 138 4.80 -7.28 21.03
CA ARG A 138 4.18 -6.00 20.73
C ARG A 138 2.77 -6.20 20.20
N GLY A 139 1.87 -5.33 20.61
CA GLY A 139 0.53 -5.28 20.09
C GLY A 139 0.06 -3.85 19.87
N MET A 140 -1.06 -3.69 19.18
CA MET A 140 -1.68 -2.39 18.92
C MET A 140 -3.11 -2.39 19.39
N VAL A 141 -3.51 -1.32 20.05
CA VAL A 141 -4.90 -1.11 20.50
C VAL A 141 -5.82 -0.95 19.30
N GLN A 142 -6.86 -1.77 19.23
CA GLN A 142 -7.85 -1.78 18.15
C GLN A 142 -9.29 -1.62 18.64
N ASP A 143 -9.53 -1.87 19.91
CA ASP A 143 -10.84 -1.75 20.51
C ASP A 143 -10.73 -1.14 21.90
N LEU A 144 -11.60 -0.19 22.21
CA LEU A 144 -11.68 0.46 23.52
C LEU A 144 -13.09 0.27 24.04
N SER A 145 -13.24 -0.58 25.04
CA SER A 145 -14.50 -0.82 25.74
C SER A 145 -14.45 -0.20 27.14
N GLU A 146 -15.57 -0.13 27.82
CA GLU A 146 -15.66 0.43 29.17
C GLU A 146 -14.81 -0.37 30.18
N ASP A 147 -14.76 -1.70 30.01
CA ASP A 147 -14.11 -2.62 30.96
C ASP A 147 -12.80 -3.24 30.43
N SER A 148 -12.43 -3.03 29.16
CA SER A 148 -11.26 -3.69 28.58
C SER A 148 -10.76 -3.02 27.30
N VAL A 149 -9.49 -3.25 26.99
CA VAL A 149 -8.81 -2.82 25.77
C VAL A 149 -8.54 -4.05 24.91
N GLY A 150 -9.08 -4.06 23.66
CA GLY A 150 -8.81 -5.09 22.68
C GLY A 150 -7.57 -4.74 21.84
N CYS A 151 -6.61 -5.66 21.81
CA CYS A 151 -5.32 -5.47 21.15
C CYS A 151 -5.10 -6.55 20.09
N ILE A 152 -4.51 -6.17 18.96
CA ILE A 152 -3.95 -7.10 17.98
C ILE A 152 -2.46 -7.27 18.24
N LEU A 153 -1.97 -8.51 18.22
CA LEU A 153 -0.56 -8.83 18.46
C LEU A 153 0.20 -8.90 17.14
N PHE A 154 1.40 -8.37 17.09
CA PHE A 154 2.25 -8.37 15.90
C PHE A 154 3.24 -9.53 15.87
N ASP A 155 3.61 -10.01 17.05
CA ASP A 155 4.55 -11.11 17.25
C ASP A 155 3.77 -12.37 17.66
N ASP A 156 4.45 -13.53 17.75
CA ASP A 156 3.85 -14.78 18.19
C ASP A 156 3.31 -14.62 19.64
N ASP A 157 2.06 -15.01 19.83
CA ASP A 157 1.37 -14.92 21.13
C ASP A 157 1.73 -16.05 22.11
N ALA A 158 2.55 -17.02 21.69
CA ALA A 158 2.91 -18.19 22.50
C ALA A 158 3.55 -17.85 23.88
N SER A 159 4.13 -16.66 24.03
CA SER A 159 4.73 -16.19 25.29
C SER A 159 3.79 -15.35 26.15
N VAL A 160 2.60 -15.01 25.64
CA VAL A 160 1.60 -14.19 26.34
C VAL A 160 0.52 -15.10 26.93
N CYS A 161 0.25 -14.97 28.22
CA CYS A 161 -0.78 -15.75 28.91
C CYS A 161 -1.77 -14.83 29.63
N ALA A 162 -2.94 -15.36 29.99
CA ALA A 162 -3.82 -14.66 30.91
C ALA A 162 -3.10 -14.39 32.23
N GLY A 163 -3.18 -13.15 32.72
CA GLY A 163 -2.41 -12.67 33.88
C GLY A 163 -1.05 -12.06 33.56
N SER A 164 -0.58 -12.12 32.28
CA SER A 164 0.63 -11.41 31.85
C SER A 164 0.48 -9.90 31.97
N THR A 165 1.58 -9.22 32.26
CA THR A 165 1.62 -7.77 32.38
C THR A 165 1.73 -7.09 31.03
N VAL A 166 1.03 -5.98 30.86
CA VAL A 166 1.05 -5.16 29.65
C VAL A 166 1.37 -3.72 30.00
N ARG A 167 2.23 -3.07 29.22
CA ARG A 167 2.63 -1.67 29.43
C ARG A 167 2.30 -0.82 28.22
N ARG A 168 1.89 0.40 28.48
CA ARG A 168 1.73 1.41 27.44
C ARG A 168 3.08 1.93 26.99
N THR A 169 3.22 2.18 25.69
CA THR A 169 4.42 2.83 25.13
C THR A 169 4.22 4.32 24.89
N GLY A 170 2.97 4.81 24.89
CA GLY A 170 2.63 6.18 24.51
C GLY A 170 2.92 6.52 23.04
N ARG A 171 3.18 5.51 22.20
CA ARG A 171 3.51 5.67 20.78
C ARG A 171 2.47 4.98 19.91
N THR A 172 2.07 5.62 18.85
CA THR A 172 1.23 5.01 17.82
C THR A 172 2.04 4.01 17.00
N ALA A 173 1.37 2.97 16.50
CA ALA A 173 1.99 1.99 15.62
C ALA A 173 2.54 2.66 14.36
N GLY A 174 3.74 2.30 13.97
CA GLY A 174 4.43 2.90 12.85
C GLY A 174 5.48 1.97 12.25
N VAL A 175 6.12 2.45 11.21
CA VAL A 175 7.11 1.71 10.43
C VAL A 175 8.34 2.59 10.18
N PRO A 176 9.55 1.99 10.21
CA PRO A 176 10.76 2.71 9.81
C PRO A 176 10.70 3.06 8.32
N VAL A 177 11.20 4.24 7.95
CA VAL A 177 11.20 4.75 6.58
C VAL A 177 12.57 5.30 6.22
N GLY A 178 12.89 5.34 4.93
CA GLY A 178 14.16 5.87 4.46
C GLY A 178 14.54 5.38 3.06
N GLU A 179 15.54 6.02 2.46
CA GLU A 179 16.10 5.63 1.15
C GLU A 179 16.71 4.22 1.18
N GLY A 180 17.22 3.78 2.35
CA GLY A 180 17.81 2.45 2.51
C GLY A 180 16.84 1.27 2.29
N PHE A 181 15.54 1.53 2.21
CA PHE A 181 14.52 0.52 1.92
C PHE A 181 14.37 0.21 0.43
N LEU A 182 14.90 1.05 -0.46
CA LEU A 182 14.89 0.78 -1.90
C LEU A 182 15.67 -0.51 -2.21
N GLY A 183 15.11 -1.34 -3.06
CA GLY A 183 15.69 -2.64 -3.40
C GLY A 183 15.47 -3.75 -2.37
N ARG A 184 14.76 -3.48 -1.28
CA ARG A 184 14.62 -4.40 -0.16
C ARG A 184 13.23 -5.05 -0.07
N VAL A 185 13.19 -6.21 0.59
CA VAL A 185 11.94 -6.89 0.95
C VAL A 185 11.81 -6.87 2.47
N VAL A 186 10.73 -6.29 2.94
CA VAL A 186 10.45 -6.13 4.37
C VAL A 186 9.09 -6.73 4.75
N ASN A 187 8.91 -7.05 6.03
CA ASN A 187 7.59 -7.43 6.54
C ASN A 187 6.71 -6.18 6.83
N ALA A 188 5.51 -6.39 7.30
CA ALA A 188 4.55 -5.33 7.64
C ALA A 188 5.03 -4.35 8.73
N LEU A 189 6.05 -4.70 9.49
CA LEU A 189 6.68 -3.85 10.53
C LEU A 189 7.96 -3.16 10.05
N GLY A 190 8.32 -3.32 8.77
CA GLY A 190 9.54 -2.75 8.18
C GLY A 190 10.81 -3.53 8.50
N VAL A 191 10.72 -4.74 9.07
CA VAL A 191 11.88 -5.60 9.33
C VAL A 191 12.30 -6.30 8.03
N PRO A 192 13.60 -6.28 7.65
CA PRO A 192 14.08 -6.94 6.44
C PRO A 192 13.93 -8.46 6.53
N ILE A 193 13.42 -9.07 5.45
CA ILE A 193 13.22 -10.52 5.33
C ILE A 193 13.92 -11.12 4.10
N ASP A 194 14.76 -10.34 3.43
CA ASP A 194 15.46 -10.71 2.20
C ASP A 194 16.88 -11.25 2.44
N GLY A 195 17.33 -11.32 3.69
CA GLY A 195 18.68 -11.74 4.05
C GLY A 195 19.77 -10.68 3.79
N GLY A 196 19.41 -9.46 3.41
CA GLY A 196 20.33 -8.36 3.10
C GLY A 196 20.87 -7.60 4.33
N GLY A 197 20.66 -8.11 5.56
CA GLY A 197 21.06 -7.43 6.79
C GLY A 197 20.14 -6.25 7.16
N ASP A 198 20.46 -5.58 8.27
CA ASP A 198 19.68 -4.48 8.82
C ASP A 198 19.64 -3.27 7.87
N ILE A 199 18.52 -2.58 7.87
CA ILE A 199 18.30 -1.37 7.06
C ILE A 199 18.45 -0.14 7.96
N ARG A 200 19.29 0.80 7.55
CA ARG A 200 19.36 2.10 8.22
C ARG A 200 18.12 2.90 7.85
N ALA A 201 17.27 3.17 8.83
CA ALA A 201 16.13 4.04 8.67
C ALA A 201 16.54 5.52 8.80
N ASP A 202 15.91 6.39 8.02
CA ASP A 202 16.06 7.85 8.13
C ASP A 202 15.05 8.43 9.13
N GLY A 203 13.99 7.70 9.45
CA GLY A 203 12.95 8.11 10.38
C GLY A 203 11.92 7.03 10.65
N TYR A 204 10.86 7.41 11.33
CA TYR A 204 9.74 6.56 11.69
C TYR A 204 8.42 7.28 11.38
N ARG A 205 7.47 6.61 10.75
CA ARG A 205 6.16 7.17 10.43
C ARG A 205 5.04 6.31 10.99
N ALA A 206 4.01 6.95 11.51
CA ALA A 206 2.79 6.25 11.91
C ALA A 206 2.16 5.53 10.70
N VAL A 207 1.72 4.30 10.90
CA VAL A 207 1.04 3.53 9.83
C VAL A 207 -0.31 4.13 9.50
N GLU A 208 -1.03 4.65 10.49
CA GLU A 208 -2.25 5.42 10.29
C GLU A 208 -1.95 6.91 10.35
N SER A 209 -2.18 7.61 9.25
CA SER A 209 -2.05 9.05 9.11
C SER A 209 -3.26 9.61 8.40
N PRO A 210 -3.70 10.83 8.72
CA PRO A 210 -4.77 11.47 7.99
C PRO A 210 -4.37 11.68 6.53
N ALA A 211 -5.33 11.55 5.62
CA ALA A 211 -5.14 11.87 4.21
C ALA A 211 -4.86 13.37 4.02
N PRO A 212 -4.13 13.76 2.96
CA PRO A 212 -3.94 15.17 2.61
C PRO A 212 -5.28 15.89 2.46
N GLY A 213 -5.39 17.12 2.99
CA GLY A 213 -6.57 17.95 2.89
C GLY A 213 -6.87 18.40 1.45
N ILE A 214 -8.03 19.02 1.23
CA ILE A 214 -8.43 19.50 -0.12
C ILE A 214 -7.45 20.56 -0.64
N ILE A 215 -7.01 21.47 0.23
CA ILE A 215 -6.08 22.56 -0.12
C ILE A 215 -4.67 22.04 -0.40
N ASP A 216 -4.31 20.90 0.19
CA ASP A 216 -2.98 20.29 0.04
C ASP A 216 -2.83 19.53 -1.28
N ARG A 217 -3.91 19.35 -2.04
CA ARG A 217 -3.93 18.58 -3.29
C ARG A 217 -3.91 19.50 -4.50
N GLN A 218 -3.32 19.00 -5.59
CA GLN A 218 -3.47 19.58 -6.92
C GLN A 218 -4.18 18.60 -7.87
N SER A 219 -4.51 19.10 -9.07
CA SER A 219 -5.17 18.30 -10.10
C SER A 219 -4.28 17.16 -10.59
N VAL A 220 -4.90 16.06 -10.98
CA VAL A 220 -4.25 14.90 -11.59
C VAL A 220 -4.20 15.13 -13.11
N ASP A 221 -3.12 15.73 -13.60
CA ASP A 221 -2.91 16.12 -15.00
C ASP A 221 -1.60 15.60 -15.59
N THR A 222 -0.78 14.97 -14.77
CA THR A 222 0.51 14.42 -15.20
C THR A 222 0.38 12.91 -15.39
N PRO A 223 0.71 12.36 -16.60
CA PRO A 223 0.59 10.94 -16.88
C PRO A 223 1.50 10.08 -15.98
N LEU A 224 0.98 8.94 -15.52
CA LEU A 224 1.76 7.81 -15.06
C LEU A 224 1.65 6.72 -16.15
N GLU A 225 2.64 6.67 -17.03
CA GLU A 225 2.63 5.74 -18.14
C GLU A 225 2.81 4.30 -17.66
N THR A 226 1.87 3.44 -18.01
CA THR A 226 1.95 2.01 -17.68
C THR A 226 2.78 1.23 -18.69
N GLY A 227 2.97 1.77 -19.89
CA GLY A 227 3.57 1.07 -21.02
C GLY A 227 2.65 0.02 -21.64
N ILE A 228 1.41 -0.05 -21.20
CA ILE A 228 0.39 -0.97 -21.72
C ILE A 228 -0.55 -0.20 -22.65
N LEU A 229 -0.48 -0.49 -23.94
CA LEU A 229 -1.21 0.23 -24.97
C LEU A 229 -2.71 0.37 -24.67
N THR A 230 -3.34 -0.71 -24.21
CA THR A 230 -4.78 -0.73 -23.86
C THR A 230 -5.10 0.23 -22.72
N VAL A 231 -4.22 0.33 -21.71
CA VAL A 231 -4.42 1.18 -20.53
C VAL A 231 -4.15 2.63 -20.89
N ASP A 232 -2.94 2.93 -21.39
CA ASP A 232 -2.49 4.30 -21.65
C ASP A 232 -3.33 5.01 -22.71
N SER A 233 -3.89 4.25 -23.69
CA SER A 233 -4.75 4.83 -24.75
C SER A 233 -6.19 5.07 -24.33
N MET A 234 -6.79 4.16 -23.51
CA MET A 234 -8.24 4.19 -23.22
C MET A 234 -8.58 4.49 -21.76
N PHE A 235 -7.71 4.13 -20.83
CA PHE A 235 -7.91 4.26 -19.38
C PHE A 235 -6.66 4.85 -18.72
N PRO A 236 -6.22 6.04 -19.16
CA PRO A 236 -4.98 6.62 -18.69
C PRO A 236 -4.99 6.83 -17.17
N ILE A 237 -3.83 6.65 -16.58
CA ILE A 237 -3.58 6.83 -15.16
C ILE A 237 -2.72 8.07 -14.97
N GLY A 238 -3.14 8.95 -14.06
CA GLY A 238 -2.37 10.14 -13.68
C GLY A 238 -1.66 9.97 -12.36
N ARG A 239 -0.59 10.74 -12.14
CA ARG A 239 0.12 10.78 -10.87
C ARG A 239 -0.79 11.30 -9.76
N GLY A 240 -0.93 10.53 -8.69
CA GLY A 240 -1.86 10.81 -7.60
C GLY A 240 -3.24 10.16 -7.74
N GLN A 241 -3.51 9.46 -8.84
CA GLN A 241 -4.78 8.76 -9.08
C GLN A 241 -4.84 7.42 -8.36
N ARG A 242 -6.06 6.98 -8.08
CA ARG A 242 -6.38 5.63 -7.58
C ARG A 242 -7.10 4.86 -8.69
N GLU A 243 -6.44 3.90 -9.31
CA GLU A 243 -7.02 3.08 -10.37
C GLU A 243 -7.11 1.62 -9.92
N LEU A 244 -8.34 1.12 -9.79
CA LEU A 244 -8.61 -0.25 -9.35
C LEU A 244 -8.33 -1.25 -10.46
N ILE A 245 -7.61 -2.33 -10.17
CA ILE A 245 -7.47 -3.49 -11.04
C ILE A 245 -8.33 -4.63 -10.47
N ILE A 246 -9.38 -5.01 -11.17
CA ILE A 246 -10.38 -5.96 -10.67
C ILE A 246 -10.65 -7.09 -11.67
N GLY A 247 -10.82 -8.30 -11.18
CA GLY A 247 -11.14 -9.48 -11.99
C GLY A 247 -10.91 -10.78 -11.24
N ASP A 248 -11.29 -11.89 -11.86
CA ASP A 248 -11.16 -13.23 -11.29
C ASP A 248 -9.69 -13.66 -11.12
N ARG A 249 -9.48 -14.78 -10.45
CA ARG A 249 -8.13 -15.37 -10.33
C ARG A 249 -7.52 -15.64 -11.71
N GLN A 250 -6.21 -15.40 -11.81
CA GLN A 250 -5.42 -15.67 -13.02
C GLN A 250 -5.87 -14.91 -14.28
N THR A 251 -6.52 -13.76 -14.15
CA THR A 251 -6.90 -12.90 -15.29
C THR A 251 -5.83 -11.90 -15.69
N GLY A 252 -4.68 -11.88 -14.97
CA GLY A 252 -3.55 -11.01 -15.31
C GLY A 252 -3.48 -9.72 -14.49
N LYS A 253 -4.19 -9.59 -13.36
CA LYS A 253 -4.16 -8.40 -12.48
C LYS A 253 -2.73 -8.04 -12.05
N THR A 254 -2.04 -8.97 -11.44
CA THR A 254 -0.64 -8.82 -11.01
C THR A 254 0.30 -8.52 -12.19
N ALA A 255 0.01 -9.08 -13.39
CA ALA A 255 0.82 -8.83 -14.58
C ALA A 255 0.76 -7.34 -15.00
N ILE A 256 -0.43 -6.72 -15.01
CA ILE A 256 -0.58 -5.29 -15.30
C ILE A 256 0.21 -4.44 -14.28
N ALA A 257 0.09 -4.76 -13.00
CA ALA A 257 0.81 -4.05 -11.95
C ALA A 257 2.34 -4.16 -12.12
N LEU A 258 2.84 -5.36 -12.44
CA LEU A 258 4.28 -5.59 -12.66
C LEU A 258 4.78 -4.90 -13.92
N ASP A 259 4.04 -4.94 -15.02
CA ASP A 259 4.40 -4.23 -16.26
C ASP A 259 4.47 -2.73 -16.02
N THR A 260 3.52 -2.18 -15.23
CA THR A 260 3.55 -0.77 -14.82
C THR A 260 4.78 -0.43 -14.00
N ILE A 261 5.18 -1.29 -13.02
CA ILE A 261 6.41 -1.09 -12.23
C ILE A 261 7.64 -1.14 -13.14
N VAL A 262 7.75 -2.14 -14.02
CA VAL A 262 8.89 -2.28 -14.94
C VAL A 262 9.02 -1.06 -15.86
N ASN A 263 7.90 -0.49 -16.29
CA ASN A 263 7.88 0.71 -17.13
C ASN A 263 8.32 2.00 -16.41
N GLN A 264 8.45 2.00 -15.08
CA GLN A 264 8.94 3.19 -14.35
C GLN A 264 10.45 3.36 -14.39
N LYS A 265 11.18 2.40 -14.98
CA LYS A 265 12.64 2.49 -15.11
C LYS A 265 13.08 3.77 -15.81
N GLY A 266 13.85 4.61 -15.12
CA GLY A 266 14.35 5.89 -15.63
C GLY A 266 13.35 7.04 -15.64
N LYS A 267 12.15 6.87 -15.03
CA LYS A 267 11.09 7.90 -14.96
C LYS A 267 11.00 8.60 -13.60
N ASP A 268 11.97 8.37 -12.72
CA ASP A 268 12.06 8.93 -11.36
C ASP A 268 10.80 8.68 -10.49
N VAL A 269 10.19 7.50 -10.65
CA VAL A 269 9.06 7.05 -9.85
C VAL A 269 9.52 5.92 -8.93
N ILE A 270 9.27 6.06 -7.63
CA ILE A 270 9.52 5.02 -6.64
C ILE A 270 8.34 4.08 -6.62
N CYS A 271 8.61 2.78 -6.64
CA CYS A 271 7.57 1.76 -6.62
C CYS A 271 7.50 1.07 -5.26
N ILE A 272 6.30 0.82 -4.76
CA ILE A 272 6.06 0.03 -3.56
C ILE A 272 5.06 -1.08 -3.91
N TYR A 273 5.48 -2.32 -3.72
CA TYR A 273 4.60 -3.47 -3.92
C TYR A 273 4.23 -4.07 -2.57
N VAL A 274 2.96 -4.01 -2.22
CA VAL A 274 2.45 -4.58 -0.97
C VAL A 274 1.77 -5.91 -1.26
N ALA A 275 2.44 -7.01 -0.90
CA ALA A 275 1.92 -8.37 -1.01
C ALA A 275 1.13 -8.72 0.27
N ILE A 276 -0.18 -8.94 0.12
CA ILE A 276 -1.09 -9.19 1.24
C ILE A 276 -1.64 -10.61 1.15
N GLY A 277 -1.35 -11.45 2.14
CA GLY A 277 -1.84 -12.82 2.20
C GLY A 277 -1.42 -13.69 1.01
N GLN A 278 -0.28 -13.38 0.38
CA GLN A 278 0.27 -14.15 -0.73
C GLN A 278 1.19 -15.28 -0.22
N LYS A 279 1.39 -16.30 -1.05
CA LYS A 279 2.37 -17.35 -0.73
C LYS A 279 3.79 -16.80 -0.81
N ALA A 280 4.66 -17.16 0.13
CA ALA A 280 6.06 -16.75 0.14
C ALA A 280 6.79 -17.09 -1.19
N SER A 281 6.46 -18.23 -1.81
CA SER A 281 7.00 -18.62 -3.12
C SER A 281 6.61 -17.65 -4.25
N SER A 282 5.39 -17.09 -4.21
CA SER A 282 4.93 -16.10 -5.19
C SER A 282 5.69 -14.78 -5.05
N VAL A 283 5.92 -14.35 -3.81
CA VAL A 283 6.68 -13.12 -3.53
C VAL A 283 8.17 -13.29 -3.91
N ALA A 284 8.75 -14.47 -3.66
CA ALA A 284 10.11 -14.79 -4.11
C ALA A 284 10.24 -14.74 -5.65
N GLN A 285 9.25 -15.29 -6.37
CA GLN A 285 9.21 -15.24 -7.83
C GLN A 285 9.04 -13.80 -8.33
N LEU A 286 8.20 -13.00 -7.68
CA LEU A 286 7.99 -11.59 -7.97
C LEU A 286 9.30 -10.79 -7.81
N LYS A 287 9.99 -10.94 -6.67
CA LYS A 287 11.29 -10.32 -6.43
C LYS A 287 12.27 -10.65 -7.55
N LYS A 288 12.43 -11.95 -7.88
CA LYS A 288 13.32 -12.40 -8.94
C LYS A 288 12.95 -11.79 -10.30
N THR A 289 11.66 -11.66 -10.59
CA THR A 289 11.18 -11.04 -11.83
C THR A 289 11.57 -9.56 -11.90
N LEU A 290 11.35 -8.80 -10.83
CA LEU A 290 11.74 -7.39 -10.76
C LEU A 290 13.26 -7.21 -10.84
N GLU A 291 14.05 -8.08 -10.21
CA GLU A 291 15.51 -8.10 -10.34
C GLU A 291 15.96 -8.33 -11.78
N THR A 292 15.35 -9.31 -12.46
CA THR A 292 15.69 -9.64 -13.85
C THR A 292 15.47 -8.46 -14.80
N HIS A 293 14.44 -7.63 -14.54
CA HIS A 293 14.13 -6.46 -15.36
C HIS A 293 14.81 -5.17 -14.85
N GLY A 294 15.60 -5.25 -13.77
CA GLY A 294 16.28 -4.11 -13.16
C GLY A 294 15.30 -3.10 -12.57
N ALA A 295 14.18 -3.60 -12.02
CA ALA A 295 13.14 -2.79 -11.38
C ALA A 295 13.26 -2.79 -9.85
N MET A 296 14.06 -3.66 -9.27
CA MET A 296 14.27 -3.69 -7.81
C MET A 296 14.95 -2.43 -7.28
N ASP A 297 15.86 -1.81 -8.04
CA ASP A 297 16.64 -0.66 -7.58
C ASP A 297 15.77 0.53 -7.10
N TYR A 298 14.56 0.65 -7.63
CA TYR A 298 13.59 1.69 -7.28
C TYR A 298 12.30 1.13 -6.65
N THR A 299 12.31 -0.15 -6.23
CA THR A 299 11.11 -0.83 -5.70
C THR A 299 11.33 -1.31 -4.27
N ILE A 300 10.34 -1.09 -3.40
CA ILE A 300 10.24 -1.67 -2.06
C ILE A 300 9.16 -2.73 -2.09
N ILE A 301 9.42 -3.92 -1.56
CA ILE A 301 8.40 -4.95 -1.39
C ILE A 301 8.06 -5.07 0.10
N VAL A 302 6.80 -4.79 0.44
CA VAL A 302 6.24 -5.02 1.78
C VAL A 302 5.42 -6.30 1.73
N ASN A 303 5.78 -7.28 2.54
CA ASN A 303 5.21 -8.62 2.48
C ASN A 303 4.55 -9.02 3.80
N ALA A 304 3.29 -9.41 3.74
CA ALA A 304 2.59 -10.15 4.76
C ALA A 304 2.05 -11.44 4.13
N THR A 305 2.66 -12.56 4.46
CA THR A 305 2.35 -13.85 3.83
C THR A 305 0.99 -14.41 4.28
N ALA A 306 0.49 -15.40 3.56
CA ALA A 306 -0.73 -16.12 3.95
C ALA A 306 -0.58 -16.93 5.25
N SER A 307 0.63 -17.18 5.70
CA SER A 307 0.95 -17.85 6.97
C SER A 307 1.13 -16.88 8.13
N ASP A 308 1.25 -15.58 7.84
CA ASP A 308 1.37 -14.58 8.90
C ASP A 308 0.02 -14.33 9.57
N PRO A 309 -0.01 -13.98 10.85
CA PRO A 309 -1.23 -13.64 11.57
C PRO A 309 -2.03 -12.53 10.88
N ALA A 310 -3.34 -12.54 11.05
CA ALA A 310 -4.24 -11.55 10.45
C ALA A 310 -3.84 -10.08 10.77
N PRO A 311 -3.36 -9.73 11.98
CA PRO A 311 -2.85 -8.40 12.29
C PRO A 311 -1.74 -7.90 11.36
N LEU A 312 -0.79 -8.75 10.95
CA LEU A 312 0.27 -8.36 10.02
C LEU A 312 -0.26 -8.14 8.61
N GLN A 313 -1.21 -8.96 8.17
CA GLN A 313 -1.89 -8.76 6.87
C GLN A 313 -2.74 -7.48 6.87
N TYR A 314 -3.34 -7.11 8.00
CA TYR A 314 -4.08 -5.86 8.18
C TYR A 314 -3.17 -4.63 8.11
N ILE A 315 -2.02 -4.65 8.78
CA ILE A 315 -1.17 -3.46 8.88
C ILE A 315 -0.30 -3.23 7.62
N ALA A 316 -0.02 -4.28 6.83
CA ALA A 316 0.88 -4.23 5.68
C ALA A 316 0.55 -3.12 4.66
N PRO A 317 -0.71 -2.92 4.20
CA PRO A 317 -1.00 -1.84 3.25
C PRO A 317 -0.81 -0.45 3.84
N TYR A 318 -1.09 -0.27 5.13
CA TYR A 318 -0.84 1.00 5.82
C TYR A 318 0.65 1.27 5.99
N ALA A 319 1.45 0.23 6.28
CA ALA A 319 2.90 0.31 6.36
C ALA A 319 3.51 0.72 5.01
N GLY A 320 3.09 0.06 3.92
CA GLY A 320 3.50 0.44 2.57
C GLY A 320 3.12 1.86 2.20
N CYS A 321 1.90 2.29 2.56
CA CYS A 321 1.45 3.66 2.37
C CYS A 321 2.30 4.68 3.15
N ALA A 322 2.61 4.40 4.42
CA ALA A 322 3.46 5.26 5.25
C ALA A 322 4.89 5.38 4.69
N MET A 323 5.44 4.29 4.12
CA MET A 323 6.71 4.33 3.39
C MET A 323 6.60 5.20 2.13
N GLY A 324 5.50 5.11 1.39
CA GLY A 324 5.23 5.95 0.22
C GLY A 324 5.13 7.43 0.56
N GLU A 325 4.43 7.77 1.64
CA GLU A 325 4.30 9.15 2.11
C GLU A 325 5.63 9.79 2.50
N TYR A 326 6.62 9.01 2.95
CA TYR A 326 7.96 9.52 3.20
C TYR A 326 8.56 10.12 1.94
N PHE A 327 8.45 9.43 0.80
CA PHE A 327 8.95 9.91 -0.48
C PHE A 327 8.07 11.02 -1.07
N MET A 328 6.75 10.89 -1.00
CA MET A 328 5.81 11.92 -1.46
C MET A 328 6.07 13.26 -0.77
N ASN A 329 6.28 13.26 0.56
CA ASN A 329 6.59 14.48 1.32
C ASN A 329 7.98 15.06 1.02
N LYS A 330 8.85 14.31 0.34
CA LYS A 330 10.13 14.80 -0.22
C LYS A 330 10.01 15.29 -1.67
N GLY A 331 8.79 15.42 -2.19
CA GLY A 331 8.54 15.86 -3.55
C GLY A 331 8.77 14.78 -4.61
N ARG A 332 8.83 13.49 -4.22
CA ARG A 332 9.00 12.36 -5.15
C ARG A 332 7.66 11.76 -5.54
N ASP A 333 7.62 11.19 -6.73
CA ASP A 333 6.46 10.43 -7.20
C ASP A 333 6.56 8.97 -6.80
N VAL A 334 5.45 8.41 -6.31
CA VAL A 334 5.36 7.04 -5.83
C VAL A 334 4.24 6.30 -6.54
N LEU A 335 4.52 5.10 -6.99
CA LEU A 335 3.52 4.13 -7.44
C LEU A 335 3.39 3.05 -6.37
N ILE A 336 2.20 2.89 -5.79
CA ILE A 336 1.95 1.84 -4.81
C ILE A 336 0.93 0.82 -5.34
N VAL A 337 1.26 -0.45 -5.26
CA VAL A 337 0.40 -1.59 -5.63
C VAL A 337 -0.01 -2.33 -4.37
N TYR A 338 -1.31 -2.55 -4.19
CA TYR A 338 -1.85 -3.38 -3.10
C TYR A 338 -2.40 -4.69 -3.65
N ASP A 339 -1.67 -5.77 -3.54
CA ASP A 339 -2.03 -7.10 -4.08
C ASP A 339 -2.24 -8.13 -2.96
N ASP A 340 -3.47 -8.40 -2.45
CA ASP A 340 -4.74 -7.77 -2.85
C ASP A 340 -5.55 -7.27 -1.64
N LEU A 341 -6.39 -6.28 -1.86
CA LEU A 341 -7.25 -5.72 -0.82
C LEU A 341 -8.43 -6.63 -0.47
N SER A 342 -8.75 -7.65 -1.26
CA SER A 342 -9.75 -8.67 -0.89
C SER A 342 -9.27 -9.47 0.32
N LYS A 343 -7.99 -9.86 0.35
CA LYS A 343 -7.38 -10.55 1.50
C LYS A 343 -7.21 -9.63 2.69
N HIS A 344 -6.89 -8.36 2.46
CA HIS A 344 -6.89 -7.34 3.50
C HIS A 344 -8.24 -7.26 4.22
N ALA A 345 -9.35 -7.20 3.47
CA ALA A 345 -10.69 -7.20 4.03
C ALA A 345 -11.00 -8.50 4.81
N ILE A 346 -10.55 -9.66 4.31
CA ILE A 346 -10.72 -10.95 5.00
C ILE A 346 -9.96 -10.95 6.33
N ALA A 347 -8.72 -10.48 6.37
CA ALA A 347 -7.94 -10.36 7.60
C ALA A 347 -8.65 -9.43 8.61
N TYR A 348 -9.15 -8.28 8.15
CA TYR A 348 -9.90 -7.36 8.99
C TYR A 348 -11.20 -7.98 9.54
N ARG A 349 -11.93 -8.74 8.71
CA ARG A 349 -13.12 -9.49 9.14
C ARG A 349 -12.77 -10.52 10.23
N ALA A 350 -11.71 -11.29 10.05
CA ALA A 350 -11.27 -12.27 11.03
C ALA A 350 -10.94 -11.61 12.38
N MET A 351 -10.15 -10.53 12.39
CA MET A 351 -9.84 -9.79 13.61
C MET A 351 -11.08 -9.19 14.28
N SER A 352 -11.99 -8.62 13.48
CA SER A 352 -13.22 -8.01 14.00
C SER A 352 -14.14 -9.02 14.67
N LEU A 353 -14.21 -10.23 14.11
CA LEU A 353 -14.99 -11.33 14.71
C LEU A 353 -14.35 -11.82 16.02
N LEU A 354 -13.02 -11.89 16.09
CA LEU A 354 -12.29 -12.26 17.31
C LEU A 354 -12.39 -11.18 18.40
N LEU A 355 -12.48 -9.91 18.00
CA LEU A 355 -12.78 -8.79 18.90
C LEU A 355 -14.28 -8.69 19.26
N GLU A 356 -15.11 -9.65 18.83
CA GLU A 356 -16.56 -9.73 19.09
C GLU A 356 -17.35 -8.53 18.55
N ARG A 357 -16.84 -7.84 17.52
CA ARG A 357 -17.57 -6.77 16.84
C ARG A 357 -18.74 -7.34 16.05
N SER A 358 -19.88 -6.66 16.10
CA SER A 358 -21.10 -7.08 15.41
C SER A 358 -20.88 -7.21 13.91
N PRO A 359 -21.12 -8.40 13.29
CA PRO A 359 -20.96 -8.58 11.87
C PRO A 359 -22.11 -7.95 11.07
N GLY A 360 -21.77 -7.37 9.93
CA GLY A 360 -22.71 -6.85 8.94
C GLY A 360 -22.83 -7.75 7.70
N ARG A 361 -22.98 -7.13 6.51
CA ARG A 361 -23.09 -7.83 5.22
C ARG A 361 -21.87 -8.72 4.97
N GLU A 362 -22.11 -9.97 4.57
CA GLU A 362 -21.08 -10.99 4.31
C GLU A 362 -20.13 -11.21 5.50
N ALA A 363 -20.65 -10.99 6.72
CA ALA A 363 -19.91 -11.06 7.98
C ALA A 363 -18.76 -10.05 8.12
N TYR A 364 -18.67 -9.05 7.24
CA TYR A 364 -17.74 -7.94 7.43
C TYR A 364 -18.26 -6.97 8.51
N PRO A 365 -17.38 -6.32 9.26
CA PRO A 365 -17.80 -5.28 10.21
C PRO A 365 -18.34 -4.05 9.46
N GLY A 366 -19.18 -3.26 10.11
CA GLY A 366 -19.86 -2.12 9.50
C GLY A 366 -18.94 -1.03 8.96
N ASP A 367 -17.72 -0.97 9.47
CA ASP A 367 -16.69 0.00 9.11
C ASP A 367 -15.70 -0.47 8.00
N VAL A 368 -15.98 -1.60 7.33
CA VAL A 368 -15.10 -2.12 6.27
C VAL A 368 -14.93 -1.14 5.09
N PHE A 369 -15.92 -0.29 4.82
CA PHE A 369 -15.77 0.79 3.85
C PHE A 369 -14.66 1.76 4.29
N TYR A 370 -14.66 2.15 5.56
CA TYR A 370 -13.67 3.06 6.12
C TYR A 370 -12.26 2.46 6.13
N LEU A 371 -12.13 1.13 6.28
CA LEU A 371 -10.86 0.41 6.16
C LEU A 371 -10.12 0.78 4.87
N HIS A 372 -10.79 0.67 3.72
CA HIS A 372 -10.17 0.94 2.43
C HIS A 372 -10.16 2.43 2.08
N SER A 373 -11.18 3.21 2.48
CA SER A 373 -11.25 4.63 2.14
C SER A 373 -10.15 5.43 2.85
N ARG A 374 -9.90 5.20 4.14
CA ARG A 374 -8.81 5.87 4.87
C ARG A 374 -7.41 5.50 4.37
N LEU A 375 -7.23 4.33 3.75
CA LEU A 375 -6.00 3.92 3.09
C LEU A 375 -5.84 4.64 1.73
N LEU A 376 -6.86 4.51 0.87
CA LEU A 376 -6.79 4.95 -0.52
C LEU A 376 -6.87 6.47 -0.67
N GLU A 377 -7.54 7.17 0.24
CA GLU A 377 -7.56 8.64 0.26
C GLU A 377 -6.20 9.28 0.54
N ARG A 378 -5.24 8.52 1.07
CA ARG A 378 -3.85 8.98 1.25
C ARG A 378 -3.08 9.07 -0.07
N ALA A 379 -3.54 8.36 -1.12
CA ALA A 379 -3.04 8.54 -2.48
C ALA A 379 -3.56 9.87 -3.04
N ALA A 380 -2.65 10.75 -3.41
CA ALA A 380 -2.94 12.09 -3.89
C ALA A 380 -1.74 12.68 -4.64
N HIS A 381 -1.96 13.73 -5.40
CA HIS A 381 -0.94 14.62 -5.91
C HIS A 381 -0.91 15.86 -5.02
N LEU A 382 0.20 16.11 -4.35
CA LEU A 382 0.35 17.25 -3.45
C LEU A 382 0.57 18.53 -4.24
N SER A 383 0.07 19.64 -3.71
CA SER A 383 0.36 20.97 -4.25
C SER A 383 1.86 21.29 -4.16
N GLU A 384 2.33 22.21 -5.00
CA GLU A 384 3.74 22.63 -4.98
C GLU A 384 4.18 23.21 -3.62
N GLU A 385 3.26 23.88 -2.91
CA GLU A 385 3.49 24.38 -1.55
C GLU A 385 3.78 23.26 -0.54
N LYS A 386 3.29 22.05 -0.82
CA LYS A 386 3.52 20.83 -0.03
C LYS A 386 4.62 19.94 -0.60
N GLY A 387 5.36 20.42 -1.61
CA GLY A 387 6.48 19.72 -2.21
C GLY A 387 6.20 19.05 -3.55
N GLY A 388 4.95 19.05 -4.05
CA GLY A 388 4.60 18.57 -5.40
C GLY A 388 4.71 17.06 -5.64
N GLY A 389 5.01 16.26 -4.62
CA GLY A 389 5.10 14.81 -4.75
C GLY A 389 3.74 14.13 -4.88
N SER A 390 3.73 12.89 -5.35
CA SER A 390 2.48 12.13 -5.53
C SER A 390 2.56 10.69 -5.04
N ILE A 391 1.41 10.12 -4.68
CA ILE A 391 1.21 8.68 -4.54
C ILE A 391 0.09 8.28 -5.50
N THR A 392 0.42 7.44 -6.48
CA THR A 392 -0.55 6.79 -7.37
C THR A 392 -0.80 5.38 -6.85
N ALA A 393 -2.05 5.03 -6.59
CA ALA A 393 -2.42 3.74 -6.03
C ALA A 393 -3.06 2.82 -7.07
N LEU A 394 -2.57 1.58 -7.14
CA LEU A 394 -3.15 0.48 -7.90
C LEU A 394 -3.64 -0.60 -6.93
N PRO A 395 -4.81 -0.43 -6.32
CA PRO A 395 -5.43 -1.51 -5.55
C PRO A 395 -5.86 -2.65 -6.47
N ILE A 396 -5.65 -3.89 -6.02
CA ILE A 396 -6.11 -5.09 -6.71
C ILE A 396 -7.23 -5.71 -5.90
N ILE A 397 -8.33 -6.05 -6.57
CA ILE A 397 -9.45 -6.79 -6.00
C ILE A 397 -9.67 -8.08 -6.80
N GLU A 398 -9.87 -9.17 -6.08
CA GLU A 398 -10.23 -10.46 -6.66
C GLU A 398 -11.74 -10.66 -6.63
N THR A 399 -12.33 -10.95 -7.79
CA THR A 399 -13.74 -11.34 -7.92
C THR A 399 -13.89 -12.84 -8.01
N GLN A 400 -15.12 -13.31 -7.82
CA GLN A 400 -15.53 -14.69 -8.06
C GLN A 400 -16.55 -14.70 -9.20
N SER A 401 -16.26 -15.46 -10.27
CA SER A 401 -17.14 -15.58 -11.44
C SER A 401 -17.53 -14.24 -12.09
N GLY A 402 -16.63 -13.25 -12.04
CA GLY A 402 -16.85 -11.93 -12.61
C GLY A 402 -17.84 -11.04 -11.85
N ASP A 403 -18.23 -11.42 -10.61
CA ASP A 403 -19.19 -10.62 -9.82
C ASP A 403 -18.53 -9.35 -9.25
N VAL A 404 -18.69 -8.25 -9.96
CA VAL A 404 -18.26 -6.91 -9.51
C VAL A 404 -19.28 -6.24 -8.58
N SER A 405 -20.46 -6.85 -8.37
CA SER A 405 -21.53 -6.34 -7.48
C SER A 405 -21.42 -6.83 -6.04
N ALA A 406 -20.46 -7.71 -5.74
CA ALA A 406 -20.15 -8.16 -4.39
C ALA A 406 -19.74 -6.99 -3.48
N TYR A 407 -19.78 -7.21 -2.16
CA TYR A 407 -19.67 -6.11 -1.18
C TYR A 407 -18.32 -5.39 -1.22
N ILE A 408 -17.21 -6.10 -1.21
CA ILE A 408 -15.88 -5.46 -1.25
C ILE A 408 -15.59 -4.80 -2.61
N PRO A 409 -15.83 -5.46 -3.77
CA PRO A 409 -15.72 -4.80 -5.08
C PRO A 409 -16.46 -3.47 -5.17
N THR A 410 -17.74 -3.43 -4.82
CA THR A 410 -18.56 -2.20 -4.91
C THR A 410 -18.03 -1.09 -4.03
N ASN A 411 -17.54 -1.40 -2.83
CA ASN A 411 -16.93 -0.43 -1.92
C ASN A 411 -15.67 0.18 -2.56
N VAL A 412 -14.75 -0.63 -3.08
CA VAL A 412 -13.48 -0.13 -3.63
C VAL A 412 -13.70 0.62 -4.95
N ILE A 413 -14.64 0.17 -5.81
CA ILE A 413 -15.04 0.91 -7.03
C ILE A 413 -15.52 2.33 -6.68
N SER A 414 -16.26 2.49 -5.56
CA SER A 414 -16.75 3.80 -5.15
C SER A 414 -15.67 4.73 -4.59
N ILE A 415 -14.60 4.17 -4.00
CA ILE A 415 -13.49 4.92 -3.41
C ILE A 415 -12.49 5.37 -4.49
N THR A 416 -12.33 4.58 -5.55
CA THR A 416 -11.31 4.80 -6.59
C THR A 416 -11.77 5.77 -7.69
N ASP A 417 -10.80 6.33 -8.42
CA ASP A 417 -11.02 7.28 -9.51
C ASP A 417 -11.21 6.59 -10.88
N GLY A 418 -11.32 5.27 -10.87
CA GLY A 418 -11.54 4.43 -12.02
C GLY A 418 -11.25 2.97 -11.73
N GLN A 419 -11.54 2.11 -12.71
CA GLN A 419 -11.32 0.68 -12.61
C GLN A 419 -10.96 0.05 -13.95
N LEU A 420 -9.99 -0.85 -13.95
CA LEU A 420 -9.66 -1.78 -15.02
C LEU A 420 -10.30 -3.14 -14.72
N ILE A 421 -11.34 -3.47 -15.45
CA ILE A 421 -12.05 -4.76 -15.28
C ILE A 421 -11.43 -5.79 -16.22
N LEU A 422 -10.86 -6.86 -15.63
CA LEU A 422 -10.30 -7.97 -16.39
C LEU A 422 -11.29 -9.12 -16.47
N GLU A 423 -11.51 -9.59 -17.68
CA GLU A 423 -12.50 -10.60 -17.97
C GLU A 423 -11.85 -11.96 -18.30
N THR A 424 -12.31 -13.00 -17.61
CA THR A 424 -11.83 -14.38 -17.77
C THR A 424 -11.96 -14.87 -19.20
N ARG A 425 -13.08 -14.54 -19.87
CA ARG A 425 -13.34 -14.92 -21.28
C ARG A 425 -12.29 -14.33 -22.22
N LEU A 426 -11.96 -13.04 -22.08
CA LEU A 426 -10.94 -12.38 -22.90
C LEU A 426 -9.55 -12.99 -22.66
N PHE A 427 -9.22 -13.29 -21.41
CA PHE A 427 -7.93 -13.90 -21.06
C PHE A 427 -7.73 -15.26 -21.75
N PHE A 428 -8.74 -16.14 -21.68
CA PHE A 428 -8.65 -17.47 -22.27
C PHE A 428 -8.81 -17.48 -23.80
N SER A 429 -9.46 -16.47 -24.40
CA SER A 429 -9.44 -16.27 -25.85
C SER A 429 -8.10 -15.75 -26.39
N GLY A 430 -7.13 -15.49 -25.50
CA GLY A 430 -5.80 -15.01 -25.88
C GLY A 430 -5.70 -13.48 -26.01
N GLN A 431 -6.75 -12.73 -25.65
CA GLN A 431 -6.67 -11.27 -25.54
C GLN A 431 -5.98 -10.89 -24.23
N ARG A 432 -4.73 -10.46 -24.31
CA ARG A 432 -3.91 -10.09 -23.15
C ARG A 432 -3.20 -8.76 -23.43
N PRO A 433 -3.42 -7.74 -22.56
CA PRO A 433 -4.21 -7.76 -21.34
C PRO A 433 -5.71 -7.97 -21.57
N ALA A 434 -6.37 -8.64 -20.65
CA ALA A 434 -7.78 -9.04 -20.76
C ALA A 434 -8.75 -7.93 -20.29
N VAL A 435 -8.43 -6.68 -20.60
CA VAL A 435 -9.21 -5.51 -20.15
C VAL A 435 -10.51 -5.41 -20.92
N ASN A 436 -11.63 -5.40 -20.19
CA ASN A 436 -12.93 -5.14 -20.79
C ASN A 436 -13.12 -3.65 -21.04
N VAL A 437 -13.07 -3.25 -22.33
CA VAL A 437 -13.16 -1.84 -22.77
C VAL A 437 -14.51 -1.20 -22.46
N GLY A 438 -15.59 -1.99 -22.41
CA GLY A 438 -16.94 -1.49 -22.15
C GLY A 438 -17.23 -1.19 -20.68
N LEU A 439 -16.62 -1.95 -19.75
CA LEU A 439 -16.87 -1.85 -18.32
C LEU A 439 -15.77 -1.07 -17.58
N SER A 440 -14.58 -0.98 -18.15
CA SER A 440 -13.47 -0.23 -17.55
C SER A 440 -13.67 1.28 -17.72
N VAL A 441 -13.25 2.05 -16.72
CA VAL A 441 -13.44 3.50 -16.66
C VAL A 441 -12.22 4.15 -16.02
N SER A 442 -11.75 5.27 -16.60
CA SER A 442 -10.90 6.24 -15.91
C SER A 442 -11.69 7.55 -15.77
N ARG A 443 -11.85 8.05 -14.54
CA ARG A 443 -12.57 9.31 -14.29
C ARG A 443 -11.71 10.54 -14.59
N VAL A 444 -10.40 10.40 -14.55
CA VAL A 444 -9.43 11.44 -14.94
C VAL A 444 -9.38 11.56 -16.45
N GLY A 445 -9.35 10.44 -17.16
CA GLY A 445 -9.43 10.38 -18.63
C GLY A 445 -8.28 11.13 -19.31
N GLY A 446 -8.59 11.82 -20.40
CA GLY A 446 -7.60 12.46 -21.27
C GLY A 446 -6.76 13.58 -20.61
N ASP A 447 -7.05 14.00 -19.39
CA ASP A 447 -6.23 14.98 -18.66
C ASP A 447 -4.93 14.34 -18.15
N ALA A 448 -4.96 13.02 -17.92
CA ALA A 448 -3.79 12.20 -17.61
C ALA A 448 -3.10 11.63 -18.88
N GLN A 449 -3.23 12.25 -20.03
CA GLN A 449 -2.57 11.86 -21.27
C GLN A 449 -1.70 12.99 -21.82
N THR A 450 -0.58 12.63 -22.45
CA THR A 450 0.16 13.59 -23.25
C THR A 450 -0.69 14.03 -24.47
N LYS A 451 -0.40 15.20 -25.02
CA LYS A 451 -1.13 15.70 -26.20
C LYS A 451 -1.03 14.76 -27.40
N ALA A 452 0.12 14.09 -27.55
CA ALA A 452 0.33 13.09 -28.59
C ALA A 452 -0.59 11.88 -28.42
N MET A 453 -0.65 11.31 -27.20
CA MET A 453 -1.50 10.17 -26.89
C MET A 453 -2.98 10.54 -27.03
N LYS A 454 -3.41 11.67 -26.47
CA LYS A 454 -4.80 12.16 -26.55
C LYS A 454 -5.26 12.33 -28.01
N LYS A 455 -4.36 12.82 -28.88
CA LYS A 455 -4.66 12.97 -30.32
C LYS A 455 -4.70 11.60 -31.05
N ALA A 456 -3.71 10.74 -30.77
CA ALA A 456 -3.60 9.44 -31.43
C ALA A 456 -4.72 8.47 -31.00
N ALA A 457 -5.18 8.50 -29.75
CA ALA A 457 -6.17 7.56 -29.20
C ALA A 457 -7.64 8.02 -29.36
N LYS A 458 -7.89 9.14 -30.05
CA LYS A 458 -9.19 9.85 -30.05
C LYS A 458 -10.40 8.97 -30.37
N THR A 459 -10.32 8.05 -31.30
CA THR A 459 -11.46 7.25 -31.78
C THR A 459 -11.45 5.80 -31.34
N ILE A 460 -10.35 5.29 -30.76
CA ILE A 460 -10.18 3.85 -30.47
C ILE A 460 -11.32 3.22 -29.66
N ARG A 461 -11.83 3.93 -28.65
CA ARG A 461 -12.95 3.41 -27.82
C ARG A 461 -14.24 3.28 -28.63
N LEU A 462 -14.50 4.25 -29.52
CA LEU A 462 -15.69 4.23 -30.38
C LEU A 462 -15.59 3.09 -31.38
N ASP A 463 -14.44 2.95 -32.04
CA ASP A 463 -14.22 1.94 -33.09
C ASP A 463 -14.32 0.51 -32.48
N LEU A 464 -13.76 0.30 -31.28
CA LEU A 464 -13.89 -0.97 -30.58
C LEU A 464 -15.30 -1.24 -30.05
N SER A 465 -16.05 -0.21 -29.68
CA SER A 465 -17.46 -0.35 -29.30
C SER A 465 -18.31 -0.78 -30.49
N GLN A 466 -18.12 -0.15 -31.68
CA GLN A 466 -18.79 -0.54 -32.91
C GLN A 466 -18.43 -1.96 -33.35
N TYR A 467 -17.15 -2.32 -33.25
CA TYR A 467 -16.72 -3.69 -33.56
C TYR A 467 -17.44 -4.73 -32.69
N ARG A 468 -17.49 -4.51 -31.33
CA ARG A 468 -18.16 -5.45 -30.43
C ARG A 468 -19.65 -5.59 -30.67
N GLU A 469 -20.30 -4.49 -31.01
CA GLU A 469 -21.71 -4.50 -31.39
C GLU A 469 -21.91 -5.35 -32.62
N MET A 470 -21.12 -5.14 -33.69
CA MET A 470 -21.18 -5.93 -34.91
C MET A 470 -20.79 -7.40 -34.67
N GLU A 471 -19.75 -7.69 -33.88
CA GLU A 471 -19.36 -9.06 -33.56
C GLU A 471 -20.50 -9.83 -32.89
N SER A 472 -21.30 -9.19 -32.02
CA SER A 472 -22.45 -9.81 -31.39
C SER A 472 -23.57 -10.11 -32.39
N PHE A 473 -23.81 -9.25 -33.36
CA PHE A 473 -24.81 -9.46 -34.41
C PHE A 473 -24.44 -10.60 -35.39
N THR A 474 -23.15 -10.74 -35.72
CA THR A 474 -22.69 -11.77 -36.66
C THR A 474 -22.78 -13.19 -36.12
N GLN A 475 -22.88 -13.38 -34.81
CA GLN A 475 -23.15 -14.70 -34.25
C GLN A 475 -24.53 -15.26 -34.63
N PHE A 476 -25.44 -14.41 -35.14
CA PHE A 476 -26.81 -14.77 -35.52
C PHE A 476 -27.08 -14.61 -37.02
N ALA A 477 -26.17 -14.00 -37.79
CA ALA A 477 -26.34 -13.75 -39.20
C ALA A 477 -25.57 -14.77 -40.07
N SER A 478 -26.22 -15.39 -41.04
CA SER A 478 -25.60 -16.36 -41.96
C SER A 478 -24.88 -15.72 -43.16
N ASP A 479 -25.25 -14.52 -43.54
CA ASP A 479 -24.66 -13.78 -44.67
C ASP A 479 -24.25 -12.37 -44.20
N LEU A 480 -22.98 -12.03 -44.39
CA LEU A 480 -22.43 -10.71 -44.12
C LEU A 480 -22.31 -9.91 -45.42
N ASP A 481 -22.77 -8.68 -45.40
CA ASP A 481 -22.46 -7.74 -46.46
C ASP A 481 -21.00 -7.31 -46.42
N GLU A 482 -20.47 -6.85 -47.57
CA GLU A 482 -19.04 -6.49 -47.71
C GLU A 482 -18.60 -5.38 -46.73
N SER A 483 -19.50 -4.43 -46.43
CA SER A 483 -19.22 -3.33 -45.51
C SER A 483 -19.04 -3.83 -44.06
N THR A 484 -19.91 -4.72 -43.62
CA THR A 484 -19.84 -5.36 -42.31
C THR A 484 -18.59 -6.25 -42.17
N ALA A 485 -18.25 -7.02 -43.23
CA ALA A 485 -17.03 -7.81 -43.26
C ALA A 485 -15.75 -6.96 -43.13
N LYS A 486 -15.70 -5.80 -43.80
CA LYS A 486 -14.58 -4.85 -43.64
C LYS A 486 -14.48 -4.25 -42.26
N LEU A 487 -15.61 -3.89 -41.64
CA LEU A 487 -15.65 -3.35 -40.26
C LEU A 487 -15.17 -4.40 -39.25
N LEU A 488 -15.59 -5.66 -39.46
CA LEU A 488 -15.14 -6.76 -38.57
C LEU A 488 -13.64 -7.03 -38.72
N SER A 489 -13.11 -7.07 -39.95
CA SER A 489 -11.68 -7.23 -40.20
C SER A 489 -10.87 -6.09 -39.56
N TYR A 490 -11.32 -4.85 -39.73
CA TYR A 490 -10.71 -3.68 -39.06
C TYR A 490 -10.70 -3.80 -37.56
N GLY A 491 -11.84 -4.13 -36.92
CA GLY A 491 -11.94 -4.29 -35.48
C GLY A 491 -11.12 -5.45 -34.94
N GLN A 492 -11.04 -6.58 -35.67
CA GLN A 492 -10.13 -7.69 -35.34
C GLN A 492 -8.67 -7.27 -35.36
N GLY A 493 -8.29 -6.46 -36.38
CA GLY A 493 -6.95 -5.86 -36.46
C GLY A 493 -6.63 -4.99 -35.23
N LEU A 494 -7.57 -4.12 -34.83
CA LEU A 494 -7.42 -3.30 -33.63
C LEU A 494 -7.31 -4.16 -32.35
N MET A 495 -8.16 -5.17 -32.18
CA MET A 495 -8.08 -6.09 -31.05
C MET A 495 -6.74 -6.84 -31.00
N ARG A 496 -6.19 -7.20 -32.17
CA ARG A 496 -4.87 -7.84 -32.27
C ARG A 496 -3.74 -6.87 -31.91
N MET A 497 -3.81 -5.64 -32.39
CA MET A 497 -2.85 -4.57 -32.06
C MET A 497 -2.76 -4.31 -30.55
N LEU A 498 -3.89 -4.44 -29.84
CA LEU A 498 -3.95 -4.26 -28.40
C LEU A 498 -3.39 -5.44 -27.60
N ARG A 499 -3.01 -6.56 -28.24
CA ARG A 499 -2.33 -7.66 -27.56
C ARG A 499 -0.90 -7.28 -27.29
N GLN A 500 -0.49 -7.49 -26.06
CA GLN A 500 0.85 -7.16 -25.60
C GLN A 500 1.41 -8.29 -24.72
N LYS A 501 2.68 -8.64 -24.95
CA LYS A 501 3.37 -9.64 -24.12
C LYS A 501 3.76 -9.01 -22.79
N GLN A 502 3.67 -9.80 -21.74
CA GLN A 502 4.13 -9.38 -20.41
C GLN A 502 5.62 -9.01 -20.42
N PHE A 503 6.01 -8.01 -19.67
CA PHE A 503 7.37 -7.46 -19.56
C PHE A 503 7.92 -6.85 -20.85
N HIS A 504 7.05 -6.46 -21.75
CA HIS A 504 7.38 -5.70 -22.96
C HIS A 504 6.56 -4.40 -23.02
N PRO A 505 6.78 -3.49 -22.05
CA PRO A 505 6.09 -2.20 -22.09
C PRO A 505 6.50 -1.40 -23.33
N TYR A 506 5.53 -0.78 -23.98
CA TYR A 506 5.77 0.12 -25.09
C TYR A 506 6.15 1.51 -24.59
N LYS A 507 7.11 2.14 -25.27
CA LYS A 507 7.42 3.56 -25.09
C LYS A 507 6.28 4.41 -25.65
N GLN A 508 6.22 5.67 -25.22
CA GLN A 508 5.16 6.57 -25.66
C GLN A 508 5.10 6.71 -27.19
N TYR A 509 6.25 6.92 -27.86
CA TYR A 509 6.27 7.06 -29.31
C TYR A 509 5.80 5.77 -30.03
N GLU A 510 6.10 4.59 -29.50
CA GLU A 510 5.67 3.30 -30.04
C GLU A 510 4.14 3.17 -29.99
N GLN A 511 3.55 3.52 -28.85
CA GLN A 511 2.10 3.53 -28.67
C GLN A 511 1.42 4.51 -29.64
N VAL A 512 1.96 5.73 -29.78
CA VAL A 512 1.43 6.74 -30.70
C VAL A 512 1.51 6.26 -32.15
N ILE A 513 2.62 5.66 -32.58
CA ILE A 513 2.78 5.12 -33.94
C ILE A 513 1.75 4.02 -34.21
N LEU A 514 1.59 3.06 -33.27
CA LEU A 514 0.63 1.97 -33.42
C LEU A 514 -0.81 2.49 -33.52
N LEU A 515 -1.19 3.44 -32.67
CA LEU A 515 -2.52 4.04 -32.69
C LEU A 515 -2.78 4.81 -33.99
N VAL A 516 -1.82 5.64 -34.44
CA VAL A 516 -1.95 6.40 -35.68
C VAL A 516 -2.07 5.46 -36.88
N ALA A 517 -1.23 4.42 -36.96
CA ALA A 517 -1.29 3.45 -38.05
C ALA A 517 -2.59 2.63 -38.03
N GLY A 518 -2.97 2.10 -36.85
CA GLY A 518 -4.16 1.27 -36.67
C GLY A 518 -5.46 2.01 -36.99
N LEU A 519 -5.63 3.21 -36.42
CA LEU A 519 -6.86 4.01 -36.58
C LEU A 519 -6.97 4.69 -37.95
N ASN A 520 -5.88 4.77 -38.71
CA ASN A 520 -5.91 5.22 -40.13
C ASN A 520 -5.91 4.03 -41.11
N HIS A 521 -6.42 2.88 -40.68
CA HIS A 521 -6.67 1.71 -41.53
C HIS A 521 -5.43 1.11 -42.22
N VAL A 522 -4.21 1.39 -41.74
CA VAL A 522 -2.96 0.86 -42.33
C VAL A 522 -2.88 -0.67 -42.20
N PHE A 523 -3.52 -1.24 -41.19
CA PHE A 523 -3.52 -2.68 -40.93
C PHE A 523 -4.72 -3.43 -41.56
N GLN A 524 -5.61 -2.73 -42.29
CA GLN A 524 -6.87 -3.31 -42.74
C GLN A 524 -6.68 -4.44 -43.77
N GLU A 525 -5.61 -4.38 -44.56
CA GLU A 525 -5.31 -5.39 -45.60
C GLU A 525 -4.43 -6.53 -45.06
N ILE A 526 -3.96 -6.43 -43.80
CA ILE A 526 -3.10 -7.43 -43.18
C ILE A 526 -3.98 -8.49 -42.50
N VAL A 527 -3.70 -9.76 -42.79
CA VAL A 527 -4.37 -10.85 -42.07
C VAL A 527 -4.07 -10.72 -40.56
N PRO A 528 -5.10 -10.73 -39.70
CA PRO A 528 -4.90 -10.46 -38.26
C PRO A 528 -3.79 -11.30 -37.58
N GLU A 529 -3.62 -12.56 -38.01
CA GLU A 529 -2.58 -13.44 -37.48
C GLU A 529 -1.15 -12.99 -37.78
N GLN A 530 -0.97 -12.27 -38.88
CA GLN A 530 0.35 -11.75 -39.31
C GLN A 530 0.75 -10.50 -38.51
N LEU A 531 -0.20 -9.80 -37.89
CA LEU A 531 0.08 -8.59 -37.11
C LEU A 531 1.03 -8.86 -35.93
N ASP A 532 1.01 -10.06 -35.32
CA ASP A 532 1.89 -10.39 -34.20
C ASP A 532 3.40 -10.35 -34.58
N ALA A 533 3.74 -10.63 -35.85
CA ALA A 533 5.10 -10.53 -36.37
C ALA A 533 5.36 -9.14 -36.99
N PHE A 534 4.34 -8.55 -37.61
CA PHE A 534 4.44 -7.28 -38.30
C PHE A 534 4.67 -6.09 -37.35
N ILE A 535 3.92 -6.01 -36.22
CA ILE A 535 3.99 -4.89 -35.26
C ILE A 535 5.41 -4.69 -34.72
N PRO A 536 6.12 -5.71 -34.21
CA PRO A 536 7.50 -5.54 -33.76
C PRO A 536 8.44 -5.07 -34.89
N ALA A 537 8.26 -5.59 -36.10
CA ALA A 537 9.07 -5.19 -37.25
C ALA A 537 8.82 -3.72 -37.65
N LEU A 538 7.56 -3.26 -37.61
CA LEU A 538 7.20 -1.88 -37.87
C LEU A 538 7.86 -0.94 -36.84
N LEU A 539 7.74 -1.25 -35.55
CA LEU A 539 8.33 -0.45 -34.48
C LEU A 539 9.85 -0.41 -34.57
N GLN A 540 10.50 -1.54 -34.89
CA GLN A 540 11.94 -1.59 -35.13
C GLN A 540 12.34 -0.67 -36.32
N HIS A 541 11.59 -0.73 -37.44
CA HIS A 541 11.85 0.14 -38.57
C HIS A 541 11.76 1.63 -38.20
N PHE A 542 10.73 2.03 -37.43
CA PHE A 542 10.64 3.41 -36.95
C PHE A 542 11.80 3.79 -36.05
N GLY A 543 12.19 2.93 -35.11
CA GLY A 543 13.32 3.16 -34.23
C GLY A 543 14.66 3.36 -34.96
N GLU A 544 14.91 2.57 -36.03
CA GLU A 544 16.13 2.60 -36.81
C GLU A 544 16.15 3.72 -37.87
N ALA A 545 15.07 3.88 -38.64
CA ALA A 545 15.05 4.77 -39.75
C ALA A 545 14.49 6.18 -39.44
N GLN A 546 13.68 6.32 -38.39
CA GLN A 546 12.95 7.55 -38.05
C GLN A 546 13.23 8.03 -36.60
N GLY A 547 14.45 7.82 -36.11
CA GLY A 547 14.83 8.14 -34.73
C GLY A 547 14.57 9.59 -34.31
N ALA A 548 14.70 10.54 -35.23
CA ALA A 548 14.40 11.96 -34.95
C ALA A 548 12.90 12.19 -34.65
N LEU A 549 12.00 11.56 -35.43
CA LEU A 549 10.56 11.61 -35.21
C LEU A 549 10.17 10.94 -33.88
N CYS A 550 10.69 9.76 -33.63
CA CYS A 550 10.46 9.01 -32.38
C CYS A 550 10.89 9.82 -31.16
N ASN A 551 12.11 10.38 -31.19
CA ASN A 551 12.63 11.20 -30.09
C ASN A 551 11.84 12.50 -29.90
N ALA A 552 11.37 13.14 -30.97
CA ALA A 552 10.53 14.33 -30.87
C ALA A 552 9.21 14.04 -30.14
N ILE A 553 8.53 12.93 -30.47
CA ILE A 553 7.29 12.52 -29.80
C ILE A 553 7.56 12.17 -28.33
N GLU A 554 8.61 11.40 -28.04
CA GLU A 554 8.96 10.96 -26.69
C GLU A 554 9.29 12.14 -25.76
N GLN A 555 10.08 13.11 -26.25
CA GLN A 555 10.54 14.22 -25.42
C GLN A 555 9.49 15.33 -25.27
N THR A 556 8.72 15.62 -26.32
CA THR A 556 7.77 16.74 -26.30
C THR A 556 6.37 16.34 -25.85
N GLY A 557 6.02 15.06 -25.95
CA GLY A 557 4.65 14.58 -25.73
C GLY A 557 3.64 15.20 -26.71
N GLN A 558 4.08 15.70 -27.87
CA GLN A 558 3.23 16.37 -28.87
C GLN A 558 3.27 15.62 -30.20
N LEU A 559 2.20 15.74 -30.97
CA LEU A 559 2.04 15.16 -32.30
C LEU A 559 1.44 16.21 -33.25
N SER A 560 2.24 16.75 -34.16
CA SER A 560 1.75 17.67 -35.21
C SER A 560 0.97 16.90 -36.28
N ASP A 561 0.20 17.63 -37.13
CA ASP A 561 -0.51 17.01 -38.25
C ASP A 561 0.46 16.49 -39.32
N ASP A 562 1.59 17.18 -39.53
CA ASP A 562 2.65 16.75 -40.44
C ASP A 562 3.30 15.45 -39.95
N GLN A 563 3.62 15.36 -38.68
CA GLN A 563 4.17 14.13 -38.08
C GLN A 563 3.19 12.96 -38.18
N GLN A 564 1.90 13.22 -37.92
CA GLN A 564 0.86 12.19 -38.08
C GLN A 564 0.80 11.69 -39.52
N SER A 565 0.80 12.59 -40.52
CA SER A 565 0.80 12.25 -41.95
C SER A 565 2.05 11.45 -42.32
N GLN A 566 3.22 11.87 -41.83
CA GLN A 566 4.48 11.17 -42.02
C GLN A 566 4.45 9.74 -41.47
N ILE A 567 3.90 9.54 -40.28
CA ILE A 567 3.74 8.19 -39.67
C ILE A 567 2.88 7.31 -40.61
N ILE A 568 1.76 7.84 -41.10
CA ILE A 568 0.84 7.10 -41.97
C ILE A 568 1.52 6.70 -43.29
N GLU A 569 2.26 7.62 -43.92
CA GLU A 569 2.96 7.36 -45.20
C GLU A 569 4.03 6.28 -45.01
N ILE A 570 4.90 6.43 -44.00
CA ILE A 570 5.96 5.47 -43.72
C ILE A 570 5.38 4.08 -43.38
N ALA A 571 4.32 4.05 -42.58
CA ALA A 571 3.69 2.79 -42.19
C ALA A 571 3.05 2.09 -43.42
N LYS A 572 2.41 2.82 -44.34
CA LYS A 572 1.88 2.27 -45.59
C LYS A 572 2.98 1.75 -46.49
N GLU A 573 4.05 2.51 -46.69
CA GLU A 573 5.20 2.08 -47.46
C GLU A 573 5.85 0.81 -46.85
N PHE A 574 5.96 0.76 -45.55
CA PHE A 574 6.49 -0.43 -44.87
C PHE A 574 5.61 -1.66 -45.07
N VAL A 575 4.27 -1.52 -45.03
CA VAL A 575 3.33 -2.63 -45.32
C VAL A 575 3.58 -3.19 -46.73
N GLN A 576 3.66 -2.31 -47.75
CA GLN A 576 3.91 -2.73 -49.13
C GLN A 576 5.25 -3.49 -49.24
N ASN A 577 6.31 -2.97 -48.65
CA ASN A 577 7.65 -3.57 -48.72
C ASN A 577 7.75 -4.89 -47.92
N TYR A 578 7.04 -5.01 -46.79
CA TYR A 578 7.09 -6.19 -45.92
C TYR A 578 6.41 -7.41 -46.54
N PHE A 579 5.29 -7.20 -47.25
CA PHE A 579 4.53 -8.29 -47.86
C PHE A 579 4.86 -8.50 -49.36
N SER A 580 5.69 -7.64 -49.99
CA SER A 580 6.19 -7.82 -51.37
C SER A 580 7.41 -8.74 -51.44
N LYS A 581 8.00 -9.08 -50.28
CA LYS A 581 9.11 -10.05 -50.15
C LYS A 581 8.57 -11.44 -49.84
#